data_6a371577a93a160f51ca9561a5c0c06a
#
_entry.id   6a371577a93a160f51ca9561a5c0c06a
#
_cell.length_a   1.000
_cell.length_b   1.000
_cell.length_c   1.000
_cell.angle_alpha   90.00
_cell.angle_beta   90.00
_cell.angle_gamma   90.00
#
_symmetry.space_group_name_H-M   'P 1'
#
loop_
_entity.id
_entity.type
_entity.pdbx_description
1 polymer ?
#
loop_
_entity_poly.entity_id
_entity_poly.type
_entity_poly.pdbx_seq_one_letter_code
_entity_poly.pdbx_strand_id
1 'polypeptide(L)'
;MNNMRILIAIVLLAFCIAIVPARAERVYLDITAQDVRKVVVAVPWFSSPSAPAGDEKEGKPMADLLSQGLAFHGFIQVVDSQKYGGRNDADWKALGVDYVVMSKFETAGSGMTIEGRLLDVREDKMMAGRRYRGESKQSEDMVLRLCDSMIEEFTGTPGISRSRVAYVSDGTGRKEVYVADALGRGHRQVTKHQHLVVSPRFSPDGNYLAYSSYHTGNQNLYLTDLRQSKVTNAVSRRKGMNLAPAWSPDGKTMIVTLSKDGSPDLYLIDREGQVKERLTSGAAINVSASWSPDGNSIVFVSDRSGTPQVYLMDLKSRNAQRLTFEGKENSEPTWSPKGDLIAFSSLRNGQYHIYTMNPANPKSVQQVSSGWGDCEAPTWSPDGKQIAFSRRGQGKKQIWVMLKDGREMRLLYNVKGNQSYPQWTKAVD
;
A
#
# COMPACT_ATOMS: atom_id res chain seq x y z
N MET A 1 -16.47 26.59 64.22
CA MET A 1 -17.22 26.68 62.90
C MET A 1 -16.35 26.77 61.68
N ASN A 2 -15.15 27.34 61.74
CA ASN A 2 -14.28 27.42 60.52
C ASN A 2 -13.66 26.10 60.07
N ASN A 3 -13.28 25.20 61.01
CA ASN A 3 -12.61 23.92 60.62
C ASN A 3 -13.55 22.89 59.94
N MET A 4 -14.86 22.96 60.25
CA MET A 4 -15.85 22.05 59.63
C MET A 4 -16.19 22.48 58.19
N ARG A 5 -16.11 23.79 57.87
CA ARG A 5 -16.30 24.30 56.50
C ARG A 5 -15.13 23.98 55.61
N ILE A 6 -13.90 23.96 56.13
CA ILE A 6 -12.68 23.54 55.36
C ILE A 6 -12.69 22.05 55.09
N LEU A 7 -13.16 21.21 56.01
CA LEU A 7 -13.26 19.76 55.83
C LEU A 7 -14.30 19.40 54.76
N ILE A 8 -15.45 20.09 54.72
CA ILE A 8 -16.49 19.87 53.69
C ILE A 8 -16.01 20.35 52.31
N ALA A 9 -15.24 21.44 52.23
CA ALA A 9 -14.67 21.92 50.99
C ALA A 9 -13.60 20.96 50.41
N ILE A 10 -12.79 20.34 51.27
CA ILE A 10 -11.77 19.33 50.86
C ILE A 10 -12.43 18.02 50.39
N VAL A 11 -13.53 17.58 51.06
CA VAL A 11 -14.28 16.38 50.65
C VAL A 11 -15.01 16.62 49.34
N LEU A 12 -15.56 17.80 49.07
CA LEU A 12 -16.19 18.16 47.79
C LEU A 12 -15.17 18.31 46.68
N LEU A 13 -13.95 18.83 46.95
CA LEU A 13 -12.87 18.91 45.97
C LEU A 13 -12.30 17.51 45.62
N ALA A 14 -12.24 16.58 46.57
CA ALA A 14 -11.80 15.19 46.34
C ALA A 14 -12.82 14.37 45.53
N PHE A 15 -14.12 14.71 45.58
CA PHE A 15 -15.16 14.03 44.78
C PHE A 15 -15.24 14.50 43.31
N CYS A 16 -14.70 15.71 43.01
CA CYS A 16 -14.65 16.20 41.63
C CYS A 16 -13.47 15.67 40.78
N ILE A 17 -12.50 14.96 41.40
CA ILE A 17 -11.30 14.47 40.71
C ILE A 17 -11.47 13.01 40.19
N ALA A 18 -12.56 12.33 40.48
CA ALA A 18 -12.71 10.89 40.24
C ALA A 18 -13.67 10.49 39.10
N ILE A 19 -13.98 11.39 38.19
CA ILE A 19 -14.67 10.98 36.93
C ILE A 19 -13.74 11.26 35.74
N VAL A 20 -12.61 10.57 35.68
CA VAL A 20 -11.99 10.29 34.39
C VAL A 20 -12.88 9.21 33.75
N PRO A 21 -13.57 9.49 32.63
CA PRO A 21 -14.29 8.44 31.94
C PRO A 21 -13.24 7.40 31.55
N ALA A 22 -13.37 6.18 32.07
CA ALA A 22 -12.59 5.05 31.60
C ALA A 22 -12.87 4.94 30.08
N ARG A 23 -11.97 5.48 29.26
CA ARG A 23 -11.95 5.15 27.85
C ARG A 23 -11.68 3.67 27.81
N ALA A 24 -12.69 2.88 27.45
CA ALA A 24 -12.50 1.49 27.14
C ALA A 24 -11.37 1.42 26.08
N GLU A 25 -10.26 0.83 26.45
CA GLU A 25 -9.13 0.60 25.53
C GLU A 25 -9.65 -0.31 24.43
N ARG A 26 -9.71 0.18 23.19
CA ARG A 26 -10.14 -0.64 22.06
C ARG A 26 -9.05 -1.66 21.78
N VAL A 27 -9.37 -2.93 21.93
CA VAL A 27 -8.49 -4.02 21.54
C VAL A 27 -8.64 -4.23 20.03
N TYR A 28 -7.58 -3.95 19.29
CA TYR A 28 -7.53 -4.18 17.84
C TYR A 28 -7.05 -5.59 17.52
N LEU A 29 -7.53 -6.14 16.42
CA LEU A 29 -7.09 -7.45 15.94
C LEU A 29 -5.65 -7.36 15.43
N ASP A 30 -4.74 -8.15 16.01
CA ASP A 30 -3.45 -8.41 15.40
C ASP A 30 -3.60 -9.44 14.27
N ILE A 31 -3.87 -8.94 13.08
CA ILE A 31 -4.07 -9.76 11.87
C ILE A 31 -2.79 -10.47 11.38
N THR A 32 -1.66 -10.22 12.03
CA THR A 32 -0.36 -10.84 11.69
C THR A 32 -0.01 -12.01 12.58
N ALA A 33 -0.79 -12.32 13.62
CA ALA A 33 -0.62 -13.51 14.44
C ALA A 33 -0.88 -14.79 13.63
N GLN A 34 -0.08 -15.83 13.86
CA GLN A 34 -0.02 -17.02 12.99
C GLN A 34 -1.30 -17.86 12.94
N ASP A 35 -2.17 -17.80 13.95
CA ASP A 35 -3.37 -18.64 14.08
C ASP A 35 -4.69 -17.87 14.13
N VAL A 36 -4.72 -16.64 13.62
CA VAL A 36 -5.97 -15.86 13.61
C VAL A 36 -6.87 -16.34 12.49
N ARG A 37 -8.06 -16.90 12.83
CA ARG A 37 -9.11 -17.17 11.84
C ARG A 37 -9.55 -15.86 11.19
N LYS A 38 -9.96 -15.93 9.92
CA LYS A 38 -10.52 -14.77 9.24
C LYS A 38 -11.80 -14.30 9.95
N VAL A 39 -11.96 -12.98 9.98
CA VAL A 39 -13.21 -12.35 10.44
C VAL A 39 -14.28 -12.58 9.38
N VAL A 40 -15.39 -13.18 9.75
CA VAL A 40 -16.50 -13.47 8.84
C VAL A 40 -17.46 -12.28 8.80
N VAL A 41 -17.58 -11.62 7.64
CA VAL A 41 -18.41 -10.42 7.47
C VAL A 41 -19.49 -10.65 6.43
N ALA A 42 -20.71 -10.24 6.72
CA ALA A 42 -21.79 -10.14 5.73
C ALA A 42 -21.97 -8.68 5.28
N VAL A 43 -22.26 -8.51 3.99
CA VAL A 43 -22.52 -7.20 3.36
C VAL A 43 -23.84 -7.31 2.60
N PRO A 44 -24.98 -7.06 3.23
CA PRO A 44 -26.26 -6.99 2.53
C PRO A 44 -26.27 -5.91 1.46
N TRP A 45 -27.12 -6.07 0.45
CA TRP A 45 -27.31 -5.03 -0.56
C TRP A 45 -27.71 -3.72 0.13
N PHE A 46 -27.15 -2.62 -0.33
CA PHE A 46 -27.49 -1.33 0.24
C PHE A 46 -28.98 -1.07 0.06
N SER A 47 -29.66 -0.73 1.14
CA SER A 47 -31.08 -0.37 1.10
C SER A 47 -31.27 1.06 0.58
N SER A 48 -32.42 1.29 -0.03
CA SER A 48 -32.90 2.60 -0.44
C SER A 48 -34.31 2.87 0.11
N PRO A 49 -34.83 4.11 0.06
CA PRO A 49 -36.21 4.36 0.47
C PRO A 49 -37.26 3.54 -0.29
N SER A 50 -36.99 3.18 -1.56
CA SER A 50 -37.83 2.36 -2.41
C SER A 50 -37.63 0.85 -2.22
N ALA A 51 -36.51 0.42 -1.64
CA ALA A 51 -36.14 -0.98 -1.42
C ALA A 51 -35.46 -1.16 -0.04
N PRO A 52 -36.24 -1.09 1.08
CA PRO A 52 -35.69 -1.08 2.42
C PRO A 52 -35.03 -2.39 2.84
N ALA A 53 -35.40 -3.52 2.24
CA ALA A 53 -34.78 -4.82 2.53
C ALA A 53 -33.47 -5.09 1.78
N GLY A 54 -33.12 -4.24 0.84
CA GLY A 54 -31.95 -4.34 -0.04
C GLY A 54 -32.33 -4.02 -1.48
N ASP A 55 -31.56 -3.15 -2.11
CA ASP A 55 -31.77 -2.71 -3.48
C ASP A 55 -30.92 -3.53 -4.43
N GLU A 56 -31.55 -4.40 -5.25
CA GLU A 56 -30.82 -5.26 -6.18
C GLU A 56 -30.18 -4.45 -7.32
N LYS A 57 -30.84 -3.40 -7.78
CA LYS A 57 -30.42 -2.66 -8.97
C LYS A 57 -29.23 -1.74 -8.70
N GLU A 58 -29.31 -0.92 -7.65
CA GLU A 58 -28.29 0.08 -7.32
C GLU A 58 -27.50 -0.30 -6.07
N GLY A 59 -28.13 -0.90 -5.08
CA GLY A 59 -27.50 -1.30 -3.82
C GLY A 59 -26.58 -2.52 -3.93
N LYS A 60 -26.92 -3.49 -4.81
CA LYS A 60 -26.07 -4.69 -5.02
C LYS A 60 -24.67 -4.34 -5.56
N PRO A 61 -24.49 -3.52 -6.61
CA PRO A 61 -23.17 -3.14 -7.10
C PRO A 61 -22.32 -2.45 -6.02
N MET A 62 -22.94 -1.64 -5.15
CA MET A 62 -22.23 -1.00 -4.03
C MET A 62 -21.80 -2.03 -2.97
N ALA A 63 -22.68 -3.00 -2.65
CA ALA A 63 -22.35 -4.08 -1.72
C ALA A 63 -21.27 -5.02 -2.26
N ASP A 64 -21.28 -5.33 -3.56
CA ASP A 64 -20.26 -6.13 -4.23
C ASP A 64 -18.89 -5.41 -4.17
N LEU A 65 -18.86 -4.08 -4.42
CA LEU A 65 -17.64 -3.28 -4.31
C LEU A 65 -17.11 -3.23 -2.87
N LEU A 66 -18.00 -3.03 -1.88
CA LEU A 66 -17.63 -3.04 -0.47
C LEU A 66 -17.07 -4.42 -0.07
N SER A 67 -17.73 -5.50 -0.50
CA SER A 67 -17.29 -6.88 -0.27
C SER A 67 -15.91 -7.16 -0.86
N GLN A 68 -15.66 -6.71 -2.08
CA GLN A 68 -14.36 -6.82 -2.74
C GLN A 68 -13.28 -6.05 -1.96
N GLY A 69 -13.59 -4.81 -1.54
CA GLY A 69 -12.68 -4.00 -0.74
C GLY A 69 -12.33 -4.63 0.60
N LEU A 70 -13.32 -5.16 1.34
CA LEU A 70 -13.11 -5.84 2.61
C LEU A 70 -12.25 -7.10 2.45
N ALA A 71 -12.62 -7.98 1.50
CA ALA A 71 -11.89 -9.23 1.24
C ALA A 71 -10.45 -8.98 0.77
N PHE A 72 -10.20 -7.85 0.10
CA PHE A 72 -8.87 -7.46 -0.39
C PHE A 72 -7.83 -7.39 0.73
N HIS A 73 -8.22 -7.07 1.96
CA HIS A 73 -7.31 -6.96 3.10
C HIS A 73 -6.76 -8.32 3.59
N GLY A 74 -7.30 -9.45 3.11
CA GLY A 74 -6.79 -10.80 3.32
C GLY A 74 -7.19 -11.46 4.66
N PHE A 75 -7.52 -10.70 5.69
CA PHE A 75 -7.96 -11.20 6.99
C PHE A 75 -9.49 -11.27 7.16
N ILE A 76 -10.25 -10.76 6.18
CA ILE A 76 -11.72 -10.81 6.15
C ILE A 76 -12.18 -11.86 5.15
N GLN A 77 -13.15 -12.66 5.57
CA GLN A 77 -13.92 -13.54 4.72
C GLN A 77 -15.33 -12.95 4.58
N VAL A 78 -15.69 -12.52 3.37
CA VAL A 78 -17.03 -12.03 3.10
C VAL A 78 -17.93 -13.20 2.74
N VAL A 79 -19.11 -13.27 3.38
CA VAL A 79 -20.12 -14.29 3.09
C VAL A 79 -20.77 -13.98 1.74
N ASP A 80 -20.89 -14.99 0.88
CA ASP A 80 -21.57 -14.85 -0.40
C ASP A 80 -23.02 -14.38 -0.20
N SER A 81 -23.38 -13.25 -0.82
CA SER A 81 -24.71 -12.66 -0.72
C SER A 81 -25.85 -13.56 -1.21
N GLN A 82 -25.55 -14.54 -2.07
CA GLN A 82 -26.53 -15.56 -2.51
C GLN A 82 -27.06 -16.40 -1.35
N LYS A 83 -26.28 -16.64 -0.29
CA LYS A 83 -26.69 -17.44 0.88
C LYS A 83 -27.83 -16.80 1.68
N TYR A 84 -28.02 -15.49 1.55
CA TYR A 84 -29.07 -14.73 2.24
C TYR A 84 -29.88 -13.83 1.30
N GLY A 85 -29.72 -14.01 -0.04
CA GLY A 85 -30.44 -13.24 -1.06
C GLY A 85 -30.19 -11.75 -1.03
N GLY A 86 -29.02 -11.32 -0.50
CA GLY A 86 -28.66 -9.91 -0.34
C GLY A 86 -29.47 -9.14 0.70
N ARG A 87 -30.38 -9.81 1.43
CA ARG A 87 -31.31 -9.20 2.40
C ARG A 87 -30.60 -8.78 3.68
N ASN A 88 -31.10 -7.73 4.31
CA ASN A 88 -30.55 -7.18 5.56
C ASN A 88 -31.19 -7.73 6.84
N ASP A 89 -32.14 -8.65 6.71
CA ASP A 89 -32.92 -9.28 7.79
C ASP A 89 -32.64 -10.79 7.95
N ALA A 90 -31.51 -11.29 7.48
CA ALA A 90 -31.11 -12.69 7.59
C ALA A 90 -30.70 -13.09 9.02
N ASP A 91 -30.76 -14.38 9.33
CA ASP A 91 -30.23 -14.93 10.58
C ASP A 91 -28.68 -15.03 10.50
N TRP A 92 -28.01 -13.95 10.89
CA TRP A 92 -26.55 -13.83 10.83
C TRP A 92 -25.82 -14.83 11.73
N LYS A 93 -26.42 -15.20 12.87
CA LYS A 93 -25.86 -16.20 13.79
C LYS A 93 -25.87 -17.58 13.17
N ALA A 94 -26.95 -17.97 12.53
CA ALA A 94 -27.06 -19.25 11.81
C ALA A 94 -26.09 -19.34 10.62
N LEU A 95 -25.74 -18.19 9.99
CA LEU A 95 -24.77 -18.12 8.91
C LEU A 95 -23.32 -18.07 9.39
N GLY A 96 -23.08 -18.06 10.71
CA GLY A 96 -21.73 -17.99 11.29
C GLY A 96 -21.01 -16.67 11.04
N VAL A 97 -21.76 -15.59 10.90
CA VAL A 97 -21.24 -14.23 10.66
C VAL A 97 -20.79 -13.62 11.98
N ASP A 98 -19.59 -13.01 12.00
CA ASP A 98 -19.09 -12.25 13.15
C ASP A 98 -19.61 -10.81 13.14
N TYR A 99 -19.61 -10.17 11.95
CA TYR A 99 -20.03 -8.78 11.77
C TYR A 99 -20.87 -8.60 10.52
N VAL A 100 -21.75 -7.60 10.56
CA VAL A 100 -22.57 -7.20 9.41
C VAL A 100 -22.34 -5.72 9.11
N VAL A 101 -22.09 -5.38 7.85
CA VAL A 101 -22.03 -3.98 7.41
C VAL A 101 -23.38 -3.63 6.78
N MET A 102 -24.31 -3.12 7.60
CA MET A 102 -25.60 -2.62 7.16
C MET A 102 -25.45 -1.26 6.49
N SER A 103 -25.82 -1.15 5.21
CA SER A 103 -25.64 0.07 4.46
C SER A 103 -26.91 0.52 3.76
N LYS A 104 -27.07 1.84 3.63
CA LYS A 104 -28.16 2.45 2.87
C LYS A 104 -27.64 3.61 2.03
N PHE A 105 -28.40 3.94 0.98
CA PHE A 105 -28.13 5.12 0.16
C PHE A 105 -29.42 5.90 -0.13
N GLU A 106 -29.26 7.19 -0.38
CA GLU A 106 -30.32 8.10 -0.78
C GLU A 106 -29.80 9.01 -1.88
N THR A 107 -30.55 9.14 -2.97
CA THR A 107 -30.23 10.05 -4.08
C THR A 107 -31.15 11.27 -4.06
N ALA A 108 -30.60 12.45 -4.28
CA ALA A 108 -31.33 13.71 -4.40
C ALA A 108 -30.73 14.53 -5.54
N GLY A 109 -31.39 14.53 -6.70
CA GLY A 109 -30.85 15.11 -7.93
C GLY A 109 -29.52 14.45 -8.33
N SER A 110 -28.45 15.23 -8.48
CA SER A 110 -27.10 14.73 -8.75
C SER A 110 -26.36 14.29 -7.49
N GLY A 111 -26.91 14.55 -6.30
CA GLY A 111 -26.31 14.22 -5.02
C GLY A 111 -26.65 12.82 -4.54
N MET A 112 -25.75 12.23 -3.77
CA MET A 112 -25.94 10.95 -3.10
C MET A 112 -25.43 11.00 -1.66
N THR A 113 -26.14 10.33 -0.76
CA THR A 113 -25.70 10.06 0.60
C THR A 113 -25.58 8.55 0.78
N ILE A 114 -24.45 8.08 1.31
CA ILE A 114 -24.22 6.69 1.69
C ILE A 114 -24.00 6.66 3.21
N GLU A 115 -24.72 5.77 3.89
CA GLU A 115 -24.53 5.50 5.32
C GLU A 115 -24.29 4.00 5.52
N GLY A 116 -23.24 3.67 6.29
CA GLY A 116 -22.93 2.29 6.67
C GLY A 116 -22.77 2.17 8.18
N ARG A 117 -23.21 1.04 8.73
CA ARG A 117 -23.14 0.67 10.15
C ARG A 117 -22.51 -0.69 10.30
N LEU A 118 -21.52 -0.81 11.16
CA LEU A 118 -20.90 -2.07 11.54
C LEU A 118 -21.59 -2.61 12.80
N LEU A 119 -22.16 -3.79 12.68
CA LEU A 119 -22.84 -4.49 13.77
C LEU A 119 -22.03 -5.72 14.18
N ASP A 120 -21.79 -5.89 15.48
CA ASP A 120 -21.31 -7.13 16.07
C ASP A 120 -22.49 -8.09 16.25
N VAL A 121 -22.45 -9.25 15.59
CA VAL A 121 -23.54 -10.23 15.61
C VAL A 121 -23.63 -10.96 16.95
N ARG A 122 -22.49 -11.14 17.64
CA ARG A 122 -22.46 -11.83 18.93
C ARG A 122 -23.06 -10.94 20.03
N GLU A 123 -22.61 -9.69 20.08
CA GLU A 123 -22.99 -8.72 21.10
C GLU A 123 -24.33 -8.04 20.77
N ASP A 124 -24.87 -8.23 19.55
CA ASP A 124 -26.04 -7.50 19.01
C ASP A 124 -25.92 -5.98 19.19
N LYS A 125 -24.71 -5.46 18.87
CA LYS A 125 -24.34 -4.08 19.16
C LYS A 125 -23.76 -3.38 17.94
N MET A 126 -24.20 -2.12 17.74
CA MET A 126 -23.57 -1.26 16.75
C MET A 126 -22.19 -0.79 17.27
N MET A 127 -21.14 -1.11 16.51
CA MET A 127 -19.76 -0.71 16.82
C MET A 127 -19.38 0.63 16.21
N ALA A 128 -19.80 0.86 14.96
CA ALA A 128 -19.47 2.09 14.24
C ALA A 128 -20.54 2.45 13.22
N GLY A 129 -20.64 3.73 12.91
CA GLY A 129 -21.46 4.26 11.83
C GLY A 129 -20.70 5.36 11.08
N ARG A 130 -20.86 5.38 9.76
CA ARG A 130 -20.25 6.40 8.89
C ARG A 130 -21.27 6.89 7.88
N ARG A 131 -21.20 8.18 7.55
CA ARG A 131 -22.03 8.79 6.54
C ARG A 131 -21.18 9.65 5.61
N TYR A 132 -21.34 9.43 4.31
CA TYR A 132 -20.66 10.16 3.25
C TYR A 132 -21.69 10.86 2.36
N ARG A 133 -21.37 12.07 1.94
CA ARG A 133 -22.18 12.87 1.00
C ARG A 133 -21.30 13.32 -0.15
N GLY A 134 -21.83 13.27 -1.37
CA GLY A 134 -21.11 13.68 -2.57
C GLY A 134 -22.02 13.63 -3.78
N GLU A 135 -21.44 13.75 -4.96
CA GLU A 135 -22.17 13.55 -6.21
C GLU A 135 -22.33 12.04 -6.49
N SER A 136 -23.42 11.64 -7.17
CA SER A 136 -23.68 10.23 -7.51
C SER A 136 -22.54 9.57 -8.28
N LYS A 137 -21.81 10.33 -9.12
CA LYS A 137 -20.61 9.84 -9.82
C LYS A 137 -19.44 9.47 -8.90
N GLN A 138 -19.47 9.89 -7.62
CA GLN A 138 -18.47 9.58 -6.59
C GLN A 138 -18.88 8.40 -5.70
N SER A 139 -19.99 7.70 -6.03
CA SER A 139 -20.52 6.59 -5.23
C SER A 139 -19.47 5.52 -4.93
N GLU A 140 -18.68 5.12 -5.91
CA GLU A 140 -17.61 4.13 -5.72
C GLU A 140 -16.55 4.61 -4.72
N ASP A 141 -16.11 5.87 -4.80
CA ASP A 141 -15.16 6.43 -3.83
C ASP A 141 -15.77 6.48 -2.42
N MET A 142 -17.06 6.85 -2.27
CA MET A 142 -17.74 6.84 -0.98
C MET A 142 -17.86 5.44 -0.39
N VAL A 143 -18.15 4.42 -1.22
CA VAL A 143 -18.18 3.00 -0.79
C VAL A 143 -16.80 2.54 -0.33
N LEU A 144 -15.73 2.90 -1.04
CA LEU A 144 -14.37 2.53 -0.66
C LEU A 144 -13.89 3.30 0.59
N ARG A 145 -14.33 4.56 0.80
CA ARG A 145 -14.12 5.27 2.08
C ARG A 145 -14.81 4.55 3.23
N LEU A 146 -16.03 4.07 3.01
CA LEU A 146 -16.74 3.24 3.99
C LEU A 146 -15.95 1.97 4.30
N CYS A 147 -15.47 1.27 3.27
CA CYS A 147 -14.61 0.10 3.42
C CYS A 147 -13.40 0.39 4.30
N ASP A 148 -12.62 1.42 3.96
CA ASP A 148 -11.39 1.79 4.66
C ASP A 148 -11.68 2.15 6.13
N SER A 149 -12.83 2.78 6.42
CA SER A 149 -13.27 3.07 7.79
C SER A 149 -13.70 1.81 8.56
N MET A 150 -14.31 0.81 7.91
CA MET A 150 -14.63 -0.46 8.57
C MET A 150 -13.35 -1.24 8.90
N ILE A 151 -12.35 -1.21 8.02
CA ILE A 151 -11.03 -1.81 8.29
C ILE A 151 -10.36 -1.13 9.49
N GLU A 152 -10.48 0.20 9.62
CA GLU A 152 -9.94 0.94 10.75
C GLU A 152 -10.55 0.50 12.08
N GLU A 153 -11.86 0.21 12.13
CA GLU A 153 -12.52 -0.30 13.34
C GLU A 153 -11.94 -1.67 13.77
N PHE A 154 -11.53 -2.53 12.83
CA PHE A 154 -10.91 -3.82 13.15
C PHE A 154 -9.43 -3.72 13.51
N THR A 155 -8.67 -2.80 12.91
CA THR A 155 -7.20 -2.84 12.93
C THR A 155 -6.54 -1.61 13.54
N GLY A 156 -7.31 -0.56 13.86
CA GLY A 156 -6.81 0.72 14.35
C GLY A 156 -6.10 1.57 13.29
N THR A 157 -6.07 1.12 12.03
CA THR A 157 -5.49 1.88 10.92
C THR A 157 -6.43 1.83 9.71
N PRO A 158 -6.60 2.95 8.97
CA PRO A 158 -7.46 2.98 7.80
C PRO A 158 -7.11 1.88 6.80
N GLY A 159 -8.11 1.40 6.07
CA GLY A 159 -7.92 0.46 4.98
C GLY A 159 -7.17 1.07 3.79
N ILE A 160 -6.90 0.24 2.80
CA ILE A 160 -6.11 0.59 1.61
C ILE A 160 -6.88 0.37 0.29
N SER A 161 -8.20 0.18 0.35
CA SER A 161 -9.00 -0.13 -0.85
C SER A 161 -9.01 1.00 -1.87
N ARG A 162 -8.77 2.25 -1.46
CA ARG A 162 -8.62 3.43 -2.33
C ARG A 162 -7.18 3.67 -2.80
N SER A 163 -6.23 2.86 -2.38
CA SER A 163 -4.82 2.99 -2.78
C SER A 163 -4.62 2.64 -4.26
N ARG A 164 -3.49 3.04 -4.82
CA ARG A 164 -3.16 2.84 -6.24
C ARG A 164 -1.84 2.13 -6.40
N VAL A 165 -1.71 1.39 -7.51
CA VAL A 165 -0.47 0.73 -7.91
C VAL A 165 -0.08 1.19 -9.30
N ALA A 166 1.14 1.71 -9.45
CA ALA A 166 1.79 1.88 -10.73
C ALA A 166 2.55 0.61 -11.09
N TYR A 167 2.59 0.27 -12.35
CA TYR A 167 3.34 -0.88 -12.85
C TYR A 167 3.73 -0.69 -14.30
N VAL A 168 4.71 -1.44 -14.77
CA VAL A 168 5.11 -1.49 -16.17
C VAL A 168 4.39 -2.63 -16.85
N SER A 169 3.77 -2.40 -18.01
CA SER A 169 3.15 -3.45 -18.84
C SER A 169 3.55 -3.33 -20.31
N ASP A 170 3.69 -4.48 -20.97
CA ASP A 170 3.90 -4.58 -22.43
C ASP A 170 2.62 -4.95 -23.20
N GLY A 171 1.46 -4.88 -22.56
CA GLY A 171 0.17 -5.26 -23.14
C GLY A 171 -0.22 -4.52 -24.43
N THR A 172 0.40 -3.36 -24.72
CA THR A 172 0.27 -2.59 -25.97
C THR A 172 1.42 -2.83 -26.95
N GLY A 173 2.28 -3.82 -26.70
CA GLY A 173 3.44 -4.18 -27.53
C GLY A 173 4.74 -3.49 -27.13
N ARG A 174 4.70 -2.51 -26.23
CA ARG A 174 5.87 -1.81 -25.68
C ARG A 174 5.71 -1.67 -24.17
N LYS A 175 6.84 -1.61 -23.44
CA LYS A 175 6.82 -1.44 -21.98
C LYS A 175 6.48 0.00 -21.64
N GLU A 176 5.28 0.19 -21.12
CA GLU A 176 4.74 1.49 -20.69
C GLU A 176 4.28 1.43 -19.23
N VAL A 177 4.17 2.57 -18.60
CA VAL A 177 3.67 2.68 -17.23
C VAL A 177 2.15 2.81 -17.22
N TYR A 178 1.54 2.03 -16.36
CA TYR A 178 0.12 2.03 -16.05
C TYR A 178 -0.11 2.32 -14.57
N VAL A 179 -1.28 2.86 -14.25
CA VAL A 179 -1.78 3.02 -12.89
C VAL A 179 -3.17 2.42 -12.81
N ALA A 180 -3.44 1.67 -11.77
CA ALA A 180 -4.76 1.14 -11.43
C ALA A 180 -5.01 1.31 -9.93
N ASP A 181 -6.28 1.15 -9.49
CA ASP A 181 -6.55 1.03 -8.06
C ASP A 181 -6.09 -0.35 -7.52
N ALA A 182 -6.00 -0.46 -6.21
CA ALA A 182 -5.55 -1.69 -5.55
C ALA A 182 -6.48 -2.88 -5.82
N LEU A 183 -7.75 -2.63 -6.14
CA LEU A 183 -8.74 -3.66 -6.45
C LEU A 183 -8.72 -4.12 -7.92
N GLY A 184 -7.79 -3.60 -8.73
CA GLY A 184 -7.65 -3.97 -10.13
C GLY A 184 -8.65 -3.30 -11.07
N ARG A 185 -9.10 -2.09 -10.75
CA ARG A 185 -10.02 -1.30 -11.57
C ARG A 185 -9.31 -0.08 -12.14
N GLY A 186 -9.89 0.52 -13.17
CA GLY A 186 -9.44 1.82 -13.69
C GLY A 186 -8.02 1.80 -14.26
N HIS A 187 -7.58 0.70 -14.91
CA HIS A 187 -6.27 0.62 -15.55
C HIS A 187 -6.08 1.75 -16.56
N ARG A 188 -5.21 2.69 -16.23
CA ARG A 188 -4.91 3.85 -17.08
C ARG A 188 -3.45 3.84 -17.51
N GLN A 189 -3.20 3.89 -18.81
CA GLN A 189 -1.87 4.08 -19.37
C GLN A 189 -1.39 5.52 -19.09
N VAL A 190 -0.24 5.66 -18.45
CA VAL A 190 0.37 6.96 -18.09
C VAL A 190 1.36 7.41 -19.16
N THR A 191 2.16 6.49 -19.69
CA THR A 191 3.19 6.79 -20.70
C THR A 191 2.83 6.22 -22.06
N LYS A 192 3.23 6.92 -23.12
CA LYS A 192 3.08 6.49 -24.53
C LYS A 192 4.39 6.76 -25.29
N HIS A 193 5.51 6.36 -24.68
CA HIS A 193 6.83 6.62 -25.22
C HIS A 193 7.22 5.68 -26.37
N GLN A 194 6.54 4.53 -26.49
CA GLN A 194 6.81 3.44 -27.45
C GLN A 194 8.24 2.88 -27.34
N HIS A 195 8.87 3.07 -26.18
CA HIS A 195 10.19 2.59 -25.83
C HIS A 195 10.16 1.98 -24.44
N LEU A 196 11.31 1.44 -24.00
CA LEU A 196 11.46 0.88 -22.67
C LEU A 196 11.25 1.98 -21.60
N VAL A 197 10.26 1.75 -20.74
CA VAL A 197 10.05 2.51 -19.51
C VAL A 197 10.17 1.58 -18.30
N VAL A 198 10.87 2.02 -17.24
CA VAL A 198 11.15 1.21 -16.06
C VAL A 198 11.08 2.04 -14.77
N SER A 199 11.01 1.33 -13.64
CA SER A 199 11.14 1.88 -12.28
C SER A 199 10.19 3.05 -11.99
N PRO A 200 8.87 2.90 -12.20
CA PRO A 200 7.93 3.93 -11.77
C PRO A 200 7.96 4.07 -10.25
N ARG A 201 7.85 5.32 -9.75
CA ARG A 201 7.80 5.65 -8.32
C ARG A 201 6.86 6.81 -8.09
N PHE A 202 5.81 6.59 -7.28
CA PHE A 202 4.94 7.68 -6.83
C PHE A 202 5.67 8.61 -5.86
N SER A 203 5.35 9.91 -5.94
CA SER A 203 5.64 10.83 -4.83
C SER A 203 4.83 10.46 -3.58
N PRO A 204 5.27 10.84 -2.37
CA PRO A 204 4.57 10.49 -1.13
C PRO A 204 3.13 10.99 -1.03
N ASP A 205 2.79 12.08 -1.74
CA ASP A 205 1.44 12.61 -1.87
C ASP A 205 0.60 11.90 -2.96
N GLY A 206 1.24 11.01 -3.76
CA GLY A 206 0.61 10.27 -4.84
C GLY A 206 0.25 11.11 -6.08
N ASN A 207 0.62 12.39 -6.14
CA ASN A 207 0.27 13.30 -7.23
C ASN A 207 1.22 13.21 -8.42
N TYR A 208 2.46 12.80 -8.18
CA TYR A 208 3.49 12.68 -9.20
C TYR A 208 3.97 11.25 -9.36
N LEU A 209 4.43 10.94 -10.56
CA LEU A 209 5.07 9.67 -10.89
C LEU A 209 6.42 9.92 -11.56
N ALA A 210 7.49 9.51 -10.90
CA ALA A 210 8.84 9.51 -11.47
C ALA A 210 9.12 8.16 -12.13
N TYR A 211 9.80 8.14 -13.27
CA TYR A 211 10.18 6.91 -14.00
C TYR A 211 11.34 7.17 -14.94
N SER A 212 12.02 6.10 -15.37
CA SER A 212 13.08 6.18 -16.37
C SER A 212 12.59 5.71 -17.72
N SER A 213 12.97 6.42 -18.80
CA SER A 213 12.58 6.07 -20.18
C SER A 213 13.73 6.25 -21.14
N TYR A 214 13.76 5.38 -22.17
CA TYR A 214 14.77 5.36 -23.24
C TYR A 214 14.31 6.05 -24.54
N HIS A 215 13.15 6.68 -24.58
CA HIS A 215 12.53 7.17 -25.82
C HIS A 215 13.33 8.25 -26.56
N THR A 216 14.34 8.85 -25.94
CA THR A 216 15.24 9.83 -26.56
C THR A 216 16.64 9.26 -26.84
N GLY A 217 16.78 7.90 -26.84
CA GLY A 217 18.04 7.21 -27.09
C GLY A 217 18.97 7.09 -25.88
N ASN A 218 18.79 7.89 -24.84
CA ASN A 218 19.46 7.77 -23.55
C ASN A 218 18.43 7.46 -22.46
N GLN A 219 18.89 6.82 -21.40
CA GLN A 219 18.09 6.52 -20.23
C GLN A 219 17.94 7.77 -19.36
N ASN A 220 16.82 8.44 -19.51
CA ASN A 220 16.53 9.70 -18.81
C ASN A 220 15.46 9.52 -17.75
N LEU A 221 15.51 10.34 -16.71
CA LEU A 221 14.51 10.40 -15.64
C LEU A 221 13.44 11.44 -15.98
N TYR A 222 12.19 11.03 -15.85
CA TYR A 222 10.98 11.84 -16.10
C TYR A 222 10.10 11.91 -14.86
N LEU A 223 9.34 12.99 -14.78
CA LEU A 223 8.33 13.22 -13.75
C LEU A 223 7.00 13.57 -14.40
N THR A 224 5.90 12.87 -14.12
CA THR A 224 4.54 13.14 -14.60
C THR A 224 3.65 13.62 -13.47
N ASP A 225 2.94 14.75 -13.67
CA ASP A 225 1.83 15.17 -12.81
C ASP A 225 0.59 14.36 -13.20
N LEU A 226 0.14 13.50 -12.29
CA LEU A 226 -1.01 12.60 -12.53
C LEU A 226 -2.37 13.30 -12.49
N ARG A 227 -2.44 14.53 -11.97
CA ARG A 227 -3.63 15.38 -11.97
C ARG A 227 -3.87 16.02 -13.34
N GLN A 228 -2.83 16.13 -14.15
CA GLN A 228 -2.85 16.70 -15.48
C GLN A 228 -2.68 15.60 -16.52
N SER A 229 -3.40 15.68 -17.63
CA SER A 229 -3.30 14.68 -18.70
C SER A 229 -2.01 14.79 -19.53
N LYS A 230 -1.12 15.74 -19.23
CA LYS A 230 0.10 16.02 -20.01
C LYS A 230 1.37 15.54 -19.32
N VAL A 231 2.23 14.99 -20.12
CA VAL A 231 3.59 14.61 -19.81
C VAL A 231 4.44 15.85 -19.49
N THR A 232 5.20 15.79 -18.74
CA THR A 232 6.21 16.09 -17.90
C THR A 232 7.57 16.45 -18.40
N ASN A 233 8.28 17.09 -17.56
CA ASN A 233 9.64 17.52 -17.76
C ASN A 233 10.61 16.36 -17.51
N ALA A 234 11.64 16.22 -18.35
CA ALA A 234 12.77 15.38 -18.00
C ALA A 234 13.53 16.03 -16.84
N VAL A 235 13.56 15.31 -15.71
CA VAL A 235 14.23 15.76 -14.49
C VAL A 235 15.74 15.54 -14.57
N SER A 236 16.18 14.47 -15.25
CA SER A 236 17.60 14.22 -15.50
C SER A 236 17.84 13.64 -16.88
N ARG A 237 18.76 14.29 -17.64
CA ARG A 237 19.24 13.88 -18.97
C ARG A 237 20.75 13.76 -19.00
N ARG A 238 21.37 13.40 -17.89
CA ARG A 238 22.81 13.28 -17.79
C ARG A 238 23.32 12.11 -18.60
N LYS A 239 24.57 12.20 -19.09
CA LYS A 239 25.20 11.09 -19.81
C LYS A 239 25.21 9.84 -18.94
N GLY A 240 24.90 8.68 -19.55
CA GLY A 240 24.84 7.41 -18.85
C GLY A 240 23.49 7.15 -18.16
N MET A 241 23.52 6.41 -17.08
CA MET A 241 22.31 5.99 -16.34
C MET A 241 21.67 7.13 -15.59
N ASN A 242 20.35 7.23 -15.66
CA ASN A 242 19.47 8.08 -14.85
C ASN A 242 18.29 7.21 -14.41
N LEU A 243 18.46 6.45 -13.32
CA LEU A 243 17.61 5.32 -12.96
C LEU A 243 17.07 5.38 -11.54
N ALA A 244 16.04 4.55 -11.32
CA ALA A 244 15.57 4.11 -10.02
C ALA A 244 15.36 5.26 -9.02
N PRO A 245 14.47 6.23 -9.34
CA PRO A 245 14.19 7.32 -8.43
C PRO A 245 13.57 6.76 -7.13
N ALA A 246 13.99 7.31 -5.99
CA ALA A 246 13.39 7.03 -4.68
C ALA A 246 13.10 8.34 -3.98
N TRP A 247 11.82 8.65 -3.79
CA TRP A 247 11.37 9.88 -3.14
C TRP A 247 11.72 9.91 -1.66
N SER A 248 12.19 11.05 -1.18
CA SER A 248 12.26 11.32 0.25
C SER A 248 10.86 11.31 0.87
N PRO A 249 10.68 10.95 2.15
CA PRO A 249 9.37 10.90 2.81
C PRO A 249 8.62 12.23 2.78
N ASP A 250 9.34 13.36 2.79
CA ASP A 250 8.76 14.71 2.70
C ASP A 250 8.44 15.13 1.24
N GLY A 251 8.81 14.31 0.25
CA GLY A 251 8.56 14.52 -1.16
C GLY A 251 9.32 15.70 -1.79
N LYS A 252 10.32 16.26 -1.13
CA LYS A 252 11.09 17.42 -1.66
C LYS A 252 12.25 17.00 -2.54
N THR A 253 12.84 15.85 -2.29
CA THR A 253 14.01 15.33 -2.98
C THR A 253 13.82 13.90 -3.45
N MET A 254 14.72 13.43 -4.29
CA MET A 254 14.83 12.05 -4.73
C MET A 254 16.27 11.56 -4.65
N ILE A 255 16.47 10.31 -4.27
CA ILE A 255 17.73 9.61 -4.56
C ILE A 255 17.58 8.94 -5.92
N VAL A 256 18.59 9.12 -6.76
CA VAL A 256 18.63 8.54 -8.11
C VAL A 256 19.99 7.87 -8.35
N THR A 257 20.00 6.89 -9.22
CA THR A 257 21.25 6.28 -9.71
C THR A 257 21.72 7.05 -10.94
N LEU A 258 22.93 7.63 -10.87
CA LEU A 258 23.58 8.28 -12.01
C LEU A 258 24.95 7.66 -12.26
N SER A 259 25.32 7.45 -13.53
CA SER A 259 26.68 7.02 -13.91
C SER A 259 27.50 8.13 -14.61
N LYS A 260 27.14 9.39 -14.38
CA LYS A 260 27.75 10.56 -15.01
C LYS A 260 29.24 10.73 -14.70
N ASP A 261 29.70 10.21 -13.59
CA ASP A 261 31.08 10.31 -13.09
C ASP A 261 31.83 8.95 -13.16
N GLY A 262 31.38 8.03 -14.04
CA GLY A 262 31.97 6.70 -14.26
C GLY A 262 31.07 5.58 -13.75
N SER A 263 31.27 5.10 -12.53
CA SER A 263 30.44 4.05 -11.92
C SER A 263 29.03 4.55 -11.59
N PRO A 264 28.01 3.66 -11.62
CA PRO A 264 26.69 3.98 -11.11
C PRO A 264 26.72 4.25 -9.61
N ASP A 265 26.32 5.44 -9.21
CA ASP A 265 26.29 5.90 -7.82
C ASP A 265 24.95 6.56 -7.47
N LEU A 266 24.69 6.66 -6.18
CA LEU A 266 23.51 7.31 -5.63
C LEU A 266 23.75 8.82 -5.47
N TYR A 267 22.81 9.59 -5.98
CA TYR A 267 22.82 11.06 -5.89
C TYR A 267 21.47 11.55 -5.33
N LEU A 268 21.56 12.55 -4.47
CA LEU A 268 20.39 13.30 -4.01
C LEU A 268 20.13 14.44 -5.01
N ILE A 269 18.91 14.51 -5.52
CA ILE A 269 18.45 15.58 -6.43
C ILE A 269 17.17 16.21 -5.90
N ASP A 270 16.89 17.45 -6.30
CA ASP A 270 15.58 18.06 -6.11
C ASP A 270 14.59 17.66 -7.23
N ARG A 271 13.36 18.19 -7.17
CA ARG A 271 12.32 17.91 -8.17
C ARG A 271 12.64 18.47 -9.55
N GLU A 272 13.47 19.51 -9.62
CA GLU A 272 13.96 20.16 -10.82
C GLU A 272 15.17 19.43 -11.43
N GLY A 273 15.69 18.43 -10.71
CA GLY A 273 16.81 17.60 -11.15
C GLY A 273 18.18 18.17 -10.82
N GLN A 274 18.29 19.20 -9.98
CA GLN A 274 19.55 19.71 -9.51
C GLN A 274 20.18 18.75 -8.52
N VAL A 275 21.44 18.37 -8.76
CA VAL A 275 22.19 17.51 -7.84
C VAL A 275 22.53 18.32 -6.60
N LYS A 276 22.07 17.86 -5.45
CA LYS A 276 22.39 18.42 -4.14
C LYS A 276 23.63 17.77 -3.56
N GLU A 277 23.76 16.44 -3.75
CA GLU A 277 24.83 15.67 -3.13
C GLU A 277 25.07 14.33 -3.85
N ARG A 278 26.30 13.84 -3.83
CA ARG A 278 26.66 12.46 -4.17
C ARG A 278 26.76 11.65 -2.89
N LEU A 279 25.94 10.60 -2.75
CA LEU A 279 25.83 9.80 -1.52
C LEU A 279 26.81 8.64 -1.48
N THR A 280 27.17 8.09 -2.65
CA THR A 280 28.13 6.99 -2.78
C THR A 280 29.19 7.34 -3.79
N SER A 281 30.38 6.72 -3.65
CA SER A 281 31.51 6.89 -4.57
C SER A 281 32.38 5.63 -4.58
N GLY A 282 33.28 5.54 -5.58
CA GLY A 282 34.21 4.43 -5.71
C GLY A 282 33.96 3.62 -6.99
N ALA A 283 34.57 2.43 -7.08
CA ALA A 283 34.47 1.56 -8.24
C ALA A 283 33.24 0.64 -8.24
N ALA A 284 32.57 0.52 -7.09
CA ALA A 284 31.40 -0.33 -6.94
C ALA A 284 30.16 0.26 -7.61
N ILE A 285 29.25 -0.61 -8.05
CA ILE A 285 27.93 -0.26 -8.53
C ILE A 285 27.02 -0.04 -7.31
N ASN A 286 26.40 1.15 -7.21
CA ASN A 286 25.46 1.50 -6.14
C ASN A 286 24.12 1.93 -6.76
N VAL A 287 23.05 1.15 -6.51
CA VAL A 287 21.76 1.31 -7.20
C VAL A 287 20.57 1.03 -6.27
N SER A 288 19.36 1.31 -6.77
CA SER A 288 18.08 0.85 -6.17
C SER A 288 17.89 1.24 -4.71
N ALA A 289 18.05 2.53 -4.41
CA ALA A 289 17.84 3.03 -3.06
C ALA A 289 16.36 3.02 -2.65
N SER A 290 16.11 2.84 -1.34
CA SER A 290 14.82 3.06 -0.69
C SER A 290 15.04 3.76 0.64
N TRP A 291 14.25 4.80 0.91
CA TRP A 291 14.31 5.58 2.14
C TRP A 291 13.66 4.87 3.32
N SER A 292 14.22 5.07 4.52
CA SER A 292 13.49 4.81 5.76
C SER A 292 12.32 5.80 5.90
N PRO A 293 11.21 5.42 6.57
CA PRO A 293 10.06 6.30 6.73
C PRO A 293 10.35 7.60 7.48
N ASP A 294 11.35 7.60 8.35
CA ASP A 294 11.80 8.77 9.12
C ASP A 294 12.77 9.68 8.33
N GLY A 295 13.21 9.25 7.13
CA GLY A 295 14.12 10.01 6.26
C GLY A 295 15.57 10.06 6.72
N ASN A 296 15.97 9.31 7.77
CA ASN A 296 17.32 9.37 8.32
C ASN A 296 18.29 8.37 7.67
N SER A 297 17.74 7.32 7.05
CA SER A 297 18.53 6.23 6.48
C SER A 297 18.01 5.82 5.11
N ILE A 298 18.85 5.11 4.37
CA ILE A 298 18.48 4.43 3.13
C ILE A 298 18.96 2.99 3.14
N VAL A 299 18.24 2.12 2.45
CA VAL A 299 18.77 0.84 2.00
C VAL A 299 19.02 0.90 0.51
N PHE A 300 20.06 0.24 0.04
CA PHE A 300 20.45 0.25 -1.36
C PHE A 300 21.21 -1.03 -1.73
N VAL A 301 21.38 -1.28 -3.00
CA VAL A 301 22.18 -2.40 -3.52
C VAL A 301 23.58 -1.93 -3.85
N SER A 302 24.58 -2.71 -3.44
CA SER A 302 25.98 -2.50 -3.85
C SER A 302 26.68 -3.83 -4.09
N ASP A 303 27.55 -3.87 -5.09
CA ASP A 303 28.43 -5.01 -5.39
C ASP A 303 29.83 -4.91 -4.78
N ARG A 304 30.06 -3.95 -3.89
CA ARG A 304 31.36 -3.71 -3.21
C ARG A 304 31.93 -4.92 -2.46
N SER A 305 31.10 -5.92 -2.17
CA SER A 305 31.52 -7.18 -1.58
C SER A 305 31.63 -8.34 -2.58
N GLY A 306 31.71 -8.03 -3.89
CA GLY A 306 31.87 -8.98 -4.99
C GLY A 306 30.60 -9.32 -5.75
N THR A 307 29.42 -9.35 -5.07
CA THR A 307 28.12 -9.60 -5.67
C THR A 307 27.09 -8.59 -5.13
N PRO A 308 25.97 -8.33 -5.85
CA PRO A 308 24.94 -7.42 -5.39
C PRO A 308 24.36 -7.82 -4.05
N GLN A 309 24.46 -6.94 -3.06
CA GLN A 309 23.98 -7.14 -1.70
C GLN A 309 23.26 -5.89 -1.21
N VAL A 310 22.35 -6.06 -0.23
CA VAL A 310 21.65 -4.94 0.41
C VAL A 310 22.52 -4.34 1.50
N TYR A 311 22.66 -3.03 1.46
CA TYR A 311 23.36 -2.19 2.43
C TYR A 311 22.41 -1.19 3.06
N LEU A 312 22.65 -0.87 4.32
CA LEU A 312 22.01 0.24 5.06
C LEU A 312 23.02 1.38 5.18
N MET A 313 22.61 2.61 4.90
CA MET A 313 23.40 3.81 5.12
C MET A 313 22.62 4.80 6.00
N ASP A 314 23.25 5.25 7.07
CA ASP A 314 22.81 6.42 7.81
C ASP A 314 23.20 7.68 7.04
N LEU A 315 22.26 8.57 6.73
CA LEU A 315 22.48 9.72 5.87
C LEU A 315 23.26 10.87 6.53
N LYS A 316 23.33 10.89 7.86
CA LYS A 316 24.11 11.89 8.59
C LYS A 316 25.58 11.51 8.68
N SER A 317 25.88 10.28 9.07
CA SER A 317 27.26 9.80 9.23
C SER A 317 27.88 9.28 7.94
N ARG A 318 27.06 8.94 6.93
CA ARG A 318 27.45 8.27 5.67
C ARG A 318 28.02 6.86 5.87
N ASN A 319 27.88 6.30 7.06
CA ASN A 319 28.31 4.93 7.33
C ASN A 319 27.37 3.95 6.64
N ALA A 320 27.92 3.05 5.83
CA ALA A 320 27.20 2.00 5.15
C ALA A 320 27.58 0.63 5.71
N GLN A 321 26.61 -0.16 6.13
CA GLN A 321 26.78 -1.52 6.60
C GLN A 321 26.03 -2.53 5.74
N ARG A 322 26.63 -3.69 5.49
CA ARG A 322 25.99 -4.77 4.75
C ARG A 322 24.92 -5.43 5.62
N LEU A 323 23.73 -5.67 5.01
CA LEU A 323 22.59 -6.32 5.66
C LEU A 323 22.41 -7.78 5.22
N THR A 324 22.74 -8.12 3.96
CA THR A 324 22.53 -9.49 3.42
C THR A 324 23.85 -10.21 3.24
N PHE A 325 23.90 -11.48 3.73
CA PHE A 325 25.09 -12.33 3.72
C PHE A 325 24.88 -13.64 3.00
N GLU A 326 23.62 -14.02 2.75
CA GLU A 326 23.22 -15.22 2.03
C GLU A 326 22.58 -14.84 0.70
N GLY A 327 22.53 -15.81 -0.23
CA GLY A 327 22.05 -15.59 -1.60
C GLY A 327 23.16 -15.10 -2.53
N LYS A 328 23.10 -15.56 -3.79
CA LYS A 328 24.05 -15.16 -4.82
C LYS A 328 23.91 -13.68 -5.15
N GLU A 329 22.69 -13.18 -5.09
CA GLU A 329 22.31 -11.80 -5.40
C GLU A 329 21.13 -11.38 -4.54
N ASN A 330 21.17 -10.16 -3.99
CA ASN A 330 20.09 -9.54 -3.25
C ASN A 330 19.84 -8.15 -3.84
N SER A 331 18.63 -7.89 -4.29
CA SER A 331 18.29 -6.70 -5.09
C SER A 331 16.94 -6.09 -4.71
N GLU A 332 16.67 -4.89 -5.25
CA GLU A 332 15.38 -4.20 -5.15
C GLU A 332 14.85 -4.06 -3.72
N PRO A 333 15.66 -3.61 -2.74
CA PRO A 333 15.20 -3.45 -1.37
C PRO A 333 14.14 -2.34 -1.30
N THR A 334 13.13 -2.57 -0.46
CA THR A 334 12.09 -1.59 -0.16
C THR A 334 11.78 -1.59 1.33
N TRP A 335 11.69 -0.39 1.93
CA TRP A 335 11.42 -0.24 3.34
C TRP A 335 9.92 -0.23 3.60
N SER A 336 9.48 -0.97 4.62
CA SER A 336 8.11 -0.91 5.14
C SER A 336 7.77 0.51 5.59
N PRO A 337 6.57 1.03 5.31
CA PRO A 337 6.15 2.34 5.80
C PRO A 337 6.09 2.45 7.32
N LYS A 338 6.15 1.32 8.03
CA LYS A 338 6.24 1.27 9.51
C LYS A 338 7.67 1.31 10.03
N GLY A 339 8.68 1.21 9.18
CA GLY A 339 10.09 1.22 9.56
C GLY A 339 10.61 -0.10 10.16
N ASP A 340 9.76 -1.07 10.38
CA ASP A 340 10.04 -2.33 11.07
C ASP A 340 10.75 -3.38 10.20
N LEU A 341 10.49 -3.39 8.89
CA LEU A 341 10.97 -4.40 7.96
C LEU A 341 11.50 -3.79 6.66
N ILE A 342 12.42 -4.52 6.03
CA ILE A 342 12.84 -4.34 4.64
C ILE A 342 12.43 -5.59 3.88
N ALA A 343 11.78 -5.42 2.71
CA ALA A 343 11.55 -6.50 1.75
C ALA A 343 12.55 -6.37 0.59
N PHE A 344 13.02 -7.49 0.05
CA PHE A 344 13.98 -7.53 -1.05
C PHE A 344 13.85 -8.81 -1.86
N SER A 345 14.35 -8.80 -3.10
CA SER A 345 14.48 -9.97 -3.97
C SER A 345 15.81 -10.67 -3.68
N SER A 346 15.82 -11.98 -3.49
CA SER A 346 17.04 -12.76 -3.26
C SER A 346 17.10 -13.98 -4.18
N LEU A 347 18.23 -14.13 -4.89
CA LEU A 347 18.52 -15.30 -5.73
C LEU A 347 19.17 -16.40 -4.88
N ARG A 348 18.40 -17.45 -4.59
CA ARG A 348 18.86 -18.65 -3.87
C ARG A 348 18.44 -19.89 -4.62
N ASN A 349 19.33 -20.87 -4.73
CA ASN A 349 19.06 -22.13 -5.43
C ASN A 349 18.55 -21.96 -6.89
N GLY A 350 19.00 -20.88 -7.56
CA GLY A 350 18.63 -20.62 -8.95
C GLY A 350 17.28 -19.93 -9.17
N GLN A 351 16.58 -19.53 -8.10
CA GLN A 351 15.28 -18.88 -8.17
C GLN A 351 15.22 -17.62 -7.28
N TYR A 352 14.57 -16.57 -7.78
CA TYR A 352 14.28 -15.39 -7.01
C TYR A 352 13.05 -15.56 -6.13
N HIS A 353 13.19 -15.22 -4.86
CA HIS A 353 12.10 -15.12 -3.91
C HIS A 353 12.13 -13.79 -3.17
N ILE A 354 10.97 -13.38 -2.63
CA ILE A 354 10.86 -12.22 -1.75
C ILE A 354 11.21 -12.66 -0.32
N TYR A 355 12.12 -11.90 0.27
CA TYR A 355 12.54 -12.04 1.67
C TYR A 355 12.24 -10.76 2.42
N THR A 356 12.05 -10.88 3.72
CA THR A 356 11.95 -9.76 4.65
C THR A 356 12.99 -9.87 5.74
N MET A 357 13.39 -8.74 6.32
CA MET A 357 14.27 -8.67 7.49
C MET A 357 13.97 -7.44 8.33
N ASN A 358 14.27 -7.52 9.63
CA ASN A 358 14.35 -6.34 10.48
C ASN A 358 15.71 -5.66 10.26
N PRO A 359 15.76 -4.36 9.87
CA PRO A 359 17.03 -3.66 9.63
C PRO A 359 17.94 -3.58 10.86
N ALA A 360 17.37 -3.59 12.08
CA ALA A 360 18.14 -3.62 13.32
C ALA A 360 18.69 -5.02 13.67
N ASN A 361 18.20 -6.09 13.02
CA ASN A 361 18.66 -7.45 13.20
C ASN A 361 18.84 -8.15 11.85
N PRO A 362 19.99 -8.00 11.18
CA PRO A 362 20.26 -8.63 9.88
C PRO A 362 20.16 -10.17 9.85
N LYS A 363 20.13 -10.83 11.01
CA LYS A 363 19.94 -12.28 11.11
C LYS A 363 18.47 -12.71 11.01
N SER A 364 17.51 -11.78 11.04
CA SER A 364 16.08 -12.05 11.00
C SER A 364 15.53 -12.30 9.57
N VAL A 365 16.39 -12.67 8.62
CA VAL A 365 16.01 -12.90 7.22
C VAL A 365 15.01 -14.04 7.13
N GLN A 366 13.85 -13.77 6.54
CA GLN A 366 12.78 -14.74 6.34
C GLN A 366 12.30 -14.73 4.89
N GLN A 367 12.19 -15.90 4.27
CA GLN A 367 11.52 -16.05 2.96
C GLN A 367 10.02 -15.94 3.14
N VAL A 368 9.36 -15.04 2.39
CA VAL A 368 7.91 -14.82 2.48
C VAL A 368 7.17 -15.20 1.20
N SER A 369 7.82 -15.23 0.02
CA SER A 369 7.21 -15.82 -1.17
C SER A 369 7.56 -17.29 -1.31
N SER A 370 6.65 -18.07 -1.90
CA SER A 370 6.81 -19.52 -2.08
C SER A 370 6.31 -19.99 -3.45
N GLY A 371 6.56 -21.25 -3.76
CA GLY A 371 6.17 -21.89 -5.01
C GLY A 371 7.16 -21.60 -6.15
N TRP A 372 6.83 -22.06 -7.35
CA TRP A 372 7.70 -21.93 -8.52
C TRP A 372 7.55 -20.57 -9.22
N GLY A 373 8.59 -20.16 -9.92
CA GLY A 373 8.66 -18.91 -10.67
C GLY A 373 9.30 -17.77 -9.87
N ASP A 374 10.08 -16.94 -10.58
CA ASP A 374 10.81 -15.84 -9.98
C ASP A 374 9.86 -14.78 -9.39
N CYS A 375 10.09 -14.42 -8.14
CA CYS A 375 9.41 -13.35 -7.43
C CYS A 375 10.39 -12.19 -7.22
N GLU A 376 10.09 -11.01 -7.78
CA GLU A 376 11.00 -9.86 -7.85
C GLU A 376 10.27 -8.54 -7.64
N ALA A 377 11.02 -7.47 -7.38
CA ALA A 377 10.54 -6.10 -7.27
C ALA A 377 9.41 -5.91 -6.24
N PRO A 378 9.66 -6.23 -4.95
CA PRO A 378 8.65 -6.05 -3.92
C PRO A 378 8.34 -4.56 -3.69
N THR A 379 7.09 -4.28 -3.30
CA THR A 379 6.63 -2.98 -2.81
C THR A 379 5.61 -3.18 -1.71
N TRP A 380 5.69 -2.38 -0.66
CA TRP A 380 4.77 -2.44 0.48
C TRP A 380 3.46 -1.72 0.17
N SER A 381 2.36 -2.26 0.72
CA SER A 381 1.12 -1.50 0.85
C SER A 381 1.29 -0.31 1.79
N PRO A 382 0.49 0.77 1.65
CA PRO A 382 0.61 1.96 2.48
C PRO A 382 0.45 1.73 3.98
N ASP A 383 -0.27 0.68 4.38
CA ASP A 383 -0.47 0.26 5.79
C ASP A 383 0.62 -0.70 6.29
N GLY A 384 1.55 -1.13 5.42
CA GLY A 384 2.63 -2.06 5.73
C GLY A 384 2.20 -3.50 6.02
N LYS A 385 0.98 -3.88 5.64
CA LYS A 385 0.43 -5.21 5.93
C LYS A 385 0.52 -6.18 4.76
N GLN A 386 0.70 -5.67 3.53
CA GLN A 386 0.80 -6.47 2.31
C GLN A 386 2.05 -6.10 1.50
N ILE A 387 2.49 -7.02 0.67
CA ILE A 387 3.59 -6.83 -0.29
C ILE A 387 3.08 -7.20 -1.67
N ALA A 388 3.13 -6.26 -2.62
CA ALA A 388 2.95 -6.56 -4.04
C ALA A 388 4.32 -6.79 -4.69
N PHE A 389 4.38 -7.69 -5.66
CA PHE A 389 5.63 -8.07 -6.33
C PHE A 389 5.36 -8.59 -7.75
N SER A 390 6.39 -8.65 -8.57
CA SER A 390 6.34 -9.28 -9.88
C SER A 390 6.61 -10.76 -9.75
N ARG A 391 5.77 -11.62 -10.32
CA ARG A 391 6.00 -13.07 -10.39
C ARG A 391 6.03 -13.54 -11.83
N ARG A 392 7.09 -14.25 -12.20
CA ARG A 392 7.21 -14.93 -13.51
C ARG A 392 6.72 -16.36 -13.37
N GLY A 393 5.63 -16.70 -14.09
CA GLY A 393 5.09 -18.04 -14.09
C GLY A 393 4.50 -18.40 -15.47
N GLN A 394 4.69 -19.66 -15.94
CA GLN A 394 4.12 -20.17 -17.19
C GLN A 394 4.36 -19.23 -18.41
N GLY A 395 5.56 -18.63 -18.49
CA GLY A 395 5.91 -17.71 -19.58
C GLY A 395 5.39 -16.28 -19.44
N LYS A 396 4.59 -15.98 -18.40
CA LYS A 396 4.09 -14.62 -18.10
C LYS A 396 4.70 -14.05 -16.84
N LYS A 397 4.93 -12.75 -16.84
CA LYS A 397 5.27 -11.98 -15.63
C LYS A 397 4.03 -11.15 -15.22
N GLN A 398 3.56 -11.32 -14.00
CA GLN A 398 2.32 -10.71 -13.50
C GLN A 398 2.53 -10.12 -12.12
N ILE A 399 1.66 -9.16 -11.72
CA ILE A 399 1.69 -8.58 -10.38
C ILE A 399 0.87 -9.45 -9.43
N TRP A 400 1.53 -9.89 -8.37
CA TRP A 400 0.95 -10.66 -7.27
C TRP A 400 0.99 -9.84 -5.99
N VAL A 401 0.17 -10.22 -5.03
CA VAL A 401 0.14 -9.64 -3.68
C VAL A 401 0.02 -10.74 -2.65
N MET A 402 0.62 -10.53 -1.48
CA MET A 402 0.55 -11.42 -0.32
C MET A 402 0.52 -10.60 0.97
N LEU A 403 0.11 -11.17 2.07
CA LEU A 403 0.34 -10.60 3.40
C LEU A 403 1.84 -10.53 3.68
N LYS A 404 2.27 -9.66 4.59
CA LYS A 404 3.70 -9.45 4.91
C LYS A 404 4.43 -10.72 5.40
N ASP A 405 3.68 -11.71 5.88
CA ASP A 405 4.17 -13.01 6.34
C ASP A 405 4.13 -14.12 5.26
N GLY A 406 3.72 -13.77 4.03
CA GLY A 406 3.65 -14.67 2.89
C GLY A 406 2.31 -15.39 2.70
N ARG A 407 1.37 -15.28 3.64
CA ARG A 407 0.03 -15.86 3.48
C ARG A 407 -0.79 -15.10 2.43
N GLU A 408 -1.90 -15.69 1.99
CA GLU A 408 -2.88 -15.10 1.06
C GLU A 408 -2.24 -14.62 -0.26
N MET A 409 -1.23 -15.34 -0.77
CA MET A 409 -0.60 -15.02 -2.04
C MET A 409 -1.59 -15.20 -3.18
N ARG A 410 -1.85 -14.13 -3.94
CA ARG A 410 -2.83 -14.10 -5.02
C ARG A 410 -2.42 -13.17 -6.15
N LEU A 411 -2.97 -13.44 -7.34
CA LEU A 411 -2.84 -12.54 -8.49
C LEU A 411 -3.54 -11.21 -8.18
N LEU A 412 -2.84 -10.09 -8.39
CA LEU A 412 -3.41 -8.76 -8.19
C LEU A 412 -4.17 -8.29 -9.45
N TYR A 413 -3.53 -8.44 -10.62
CA TYR A 413 -4.11 -7.99 -11.88
C TYR A 413 -4.11 -9.09 -12.93
N ASN A 414 -5.27 -9.30 -13.55
CA ASN A 414 -5.41 -10.19 -14.71
C ASN A 414 -5.63 -9.36 -15.98
N VAL A 415 -4.56 -8.72 -16.46
CA VAL A 415 -4.58 -7.90 -17.66
C VAL A 415 -3.64 -8.45 -18.74
N LYS A 416 -3.80 -7.99 -19.99
CA LYS A 416 -3.01 -8.42 -21.13
C LYS A 416 -1.52 -8.04 -20.95
N GLY A 417 -0.64 -8.91 -21.46
CA GLY A 417 0.81 -8.72 -21.48
C GLY A 417 1.50 -9.05 -20.14
N ASN A 418 2.83 -8.84 -20.13
CA ASN A 418 3.63 -8.97 -18.93
C ASN A 418 3.49 -7.71 -18.07
N GLN A 419 3.49 -7.88 -16.75
CA GLN A 419 3.50 -6.78 -15.79
C GLN A 419 4.72 -6.91 -14.88
N SER A 420 5.35 -5.79 -14.52
CA SER A 420 6.54 -5.75 -13.66
C SER A 420 6.67 -4.42 -12.90
N TYR A 421 7.54 -4.40 -11.91
CA TYR A 421 7.87 -3.21 -11.11
C TYR A 421 6.64 -2.54 -10.49
N PRO A 422 5.84 -3.28 -9.69
CA PRO A 422 4.75 -2.65 -8.98
C PRO A 422 5.28 -1.58 -8.01
N GLN A 423 4.55 -0.49 -7.89
CA GLN A 423 4.81 0.54 -6.90
C GLN A 423 3.49 0.96 -6.29
N TRP A 424 3.33 0.71 -5.01
CA TRP A 424 2.12 1.03 -4.27
C TRP A 424 2.17 2.43 -3.68
N THR A 425 1.04 3.14 -3.66
CA THR A 425 0.90 4.44 -2.98
C THR A 425 -0.44 4.52 -2.25
N LYS A 426 -0.50 5.38 -1.24
CA LYS A 426 -1.75 5.69 -0.55
C LYS A 426 -2.80 6.28 -1.49
N ALA A 427 -4.06 6.35 -1.04
CA ALA A 427 -5.10 7.12 -1.69
C ALA A 427 -4.67 8.60 -1.82
N VAL A 428 -5.14 9.26 -2.87
CA VAL A 428 -5.08 10.72 -3.00
C VAL A 428 -6.47 11.24 -2.65
N ASP A 429 -6.53 12.13 -1.68
CA ASP A 429 -7.76 12.80 -1.24
C ASP A 429 -8.14 13.95 -2.19
#